data_7b4a2c10a9709129edffdb0cd8d8ca10
#
_entry.id   7b4a2c10a9709129edffdb0cd8d8ca10
#
_cell.length_a   1.000
_cell.length_b   1.000
_cell.length_c   1.000
_cell.angle_alpha   90.00
_cell.angle_beta   90.00
_cell.angle_gamma   90.00
#
_symmetry.space_group_name_H-M   'P 1'
#
loop_
_entity.id
_entity.type
_entity.pdbx_description
1 polymer ?
#
loop_
_entity_poly.entity_id
_entity_poly.type
_entity_poly.pdbx_seq_one_letter_code
_entity_poly.pdbx_strand_id
1 'polypeptide(L)'
;SEAGIEEKISLNSEEKDLIARYAALTVNKNDTVFIDAGTTTEKMAEYITEQGALYVTNGFDAAQILAKKGLRVYLTGGRVKASTGALTGAACVETLKNFNFTKAFLGTNGVSVNDGLTTPDAEEAYVKRTAAEKSYITYVLCDHTKFNVTAAVTFAECRNVCIITDRLSDSRYAKLTVVKEVSQ
;
A
#
# COMPACT_ATOMS: atom_id res chain seq x y z
N SER A 1 -15.17 0.15 13.35
CA SER A 1 -15.59 -0.24 12.00
C SER A 1 -14.72 0.41 10.94
N GLU A 2 -14.60 -0.22 9.78
CA GLU A 2 -13.84 0.31 8.67
C GLU A 2 -14.65 1.40 7.95
N ALA A 3 -14.04 2.56 7.73
CA ALA A 3 -14.65 3.64 6.96
C ALA A 3 -14.76 3.26 5.48
N GLY A 4 -15.80 3.71 4.81
CA GLY A 4 -15.95 3.54 3.37
C GLY A 4 -14.90 4.31 2.58
N ILE A 5 -14.72 3.93 1.31
CA ILE A 5 -13.70 4.53 0.44
C ILE A 5 -13.90 6.04 0.26
N GLU A 6 -15.14 6.50 0.16
CA GLU A 6 -15.45 7.91 -0.01
C GLU A 6 -15.04 8.75 1.21
N GLU A 7 -15.27 8.22 2.43
CA GLU A 7 -14.83 8.88 3.66
C GLU A 7 -13.31 8.95 3.74
N LYS A 8 -12.62 7.86 3.37
CA LYS A 8 -11.15 7.81 3.37
C LYS A 8 -10.54 8.77 2.35
N ILE A 9 -11.17 8.98 1.20
CA ILE A 9 -10.67 9.91 0.19
C ILE A 9 -10.61 11.33 0.72
N SER A 10 -11.61 11.77 1.50
CA SER A 10 -11.66 13.13 2.03
C SER A 10 -10.75 13.37 3.23
N LEU A 11 -10.38 12.30 3.99
CA LEU A 11 -9.55 12.42 5.18
C LEU A 11 -8.07 12.57 4.83
N ASN A 12 -7.42 13.60 5.40
CA ASN A 12 -5.98 13.84 5.26
C ASN A 12 -5.51 13.85 3.79
N SER A 13 -6.30 14.50 2.91
CA SER A 13 -6.07 14.48 1.47
C SER A 13 -4.72 15.06 1.06
N GLU A 14 -4.27 16.17 1.68
CA GLU A 14 -2.97 16.79 1.38
C GLU A 14 -1.81 15.87 1.76
N GLU A 15 -1.89 15.25 2.95
CA GLU A 15 -0.87 14.34 3.46
C GLU A 15 -0.74 13.11 2.58
N LYS A 16 -1.86 12.53 2.18
CA LYS A 16 -1.90 11.38 1.25
C LYS A 16 -1.30 11.73 -0.10
N ASP A 17 -1.57 12.93 -0.60
CA ASP A 17 -1.04 13.41 -1.86
C ASP A 17 0.48 13.51 -1.85
N LEU A 18 1.06 14.10 -0.79
CA LEU A 18 2.51 14.21 -0.61
C LEU A 18 3.18 12.83 -0.58
N ILE A 19 2.60 11.91 0.20
CA ILE A 19 3.10 10.55 0.33
C ILE A 19 3.05 9.83 -1.02
N ALA A 20 1.92 9.93 -1.72
CA ALA A 20 1.70 9.29 -3.01
C ALA A 20 2.68 9.79 -4.08
N ARG A 21 2.92 11.09 -4.15
CA ARG A 21 3.90 11.67 -5.09
C ARG A 21 5.29 11.14 -4.85
N TYR A 22 5.71 11.12 -3.58
CA TYR A 22 7.04 10.62 -3.23
C TYR A 22 7.18 9.15 -3.58
N ALA A 23 6.17 8.34 -3.22
CA ALA A 23 6.19 6.90 -3.51
C ALA A 23 6.30 6.63 -5.02
N ALA A 24 5.57 7.37 -5.83
CA ALA A 24 5.61 7.21 -7.29
C ALA A 24 7.01 7.47 -7.85
N LEU A 25 7.75 8.42 -7.29
CA LEU A 25 9.11 8.75 -7.70
C LEU A 25 10.13 7.65 -7.40
N THR A 26 9.81 6.73 -6.49
CA THR A 26 10.72 5.63 -6.14
C THR A 26 10.69 4.47 -7.14
N VAL A 27 9.72 4.45 -8.04
CA VAL A 27 9.61 3.39 -9.05
C VAL A 27 10.63 3.61 -10.15
N ASN A 28 11.41 2.59 -10.43
CA ASN A 28 12.48 2.64 -11.41
C ASN A 28 12.18 1.73 -12.61
N LYS A 29 12.88 2.00 -13.70
CA LYS A 29 12.87 1.12 -14.87
C LYS A 29 13.26 -0.31 -14.45
N ASN A 30 12.58 -1.30 -15.00
CA ASN A 30 12.75 -2.73 -14.71
C ASN A 30 12.22 -3.18 -13.34
N ASP A 31 11.56 -2.30 -12.58
CA ASP A 31 10.85 -2.75 -11.38
C ASP A 31 9.64 -3.63 -11.72
N THR A 32 9.37 -4.56 -10.84
CA THR A 32 8.09 -5.28 -10.78
C THR A 32 7.42 -4.84 -9.49
N VAL A 33 6.30 -4.12 -9.61
CA VAL A 33 5.70 -3.34 -8.54
C VAL A 33 4.32 -3.87 -8.18
N PHE A 34 4.10 -4.13 -6.89
CA PHE A 34 2.75 -4.35 -6.38
C PHE A 34 2.20 -3.06 -5.79
N ILE A 35 0.96 -2.72 -6.15
CA ILE A 35 0.23 -1.59 -5.59
C ILE A 35 -1.04 -2.11 -4.92
N ASP A 36 -1.15 -1.87 -3.62
CA ASP A 36 -2.30 -2.27 -2.80
C ASP A 36 -3.55 -1.45 -3.16
N ALA A 37 -4.70 -1.96 -2.79
CA ALA A 37 -5.96 -1.22 -2.84
C ALA A 37 -6.07 -0.32 -1.60
N GLY A 38 -6.30 0.95 -1.80
CA GLY A 38 -6.45 1.92 -0.73
C GLY A 38 -6.37 3.34 -1.28
N THR A 39 -6.72 4.32 -0.45
CA THR A 39 -6.83 5.70 -0.94
C THR A 39 -5.47 6.32 -1.27
N THR A 40 -4.44 6.07 -0.46
CA THR A 40 -3.10 6.61 -0.70
C THR A 40 -2.42 5.90 -1.86
N THR A 41 -2.50 4.59 -1.94
CA THR A 41 -1.92 3.82 -3.05
C THR A 41 -2.61 4.09 -4.38
N GLU A 42 -3.91 4.37 -4.36
CA GLU A 42 -4.63 4.81 -5.55
C GLU A 42 -4.15 6.17 -6.03
N LYS A 43 -3.92 7.13 -5.12
CA LYS A 43 -3.31 8.42 -5.47
C LYS A 43 -1.92 8.23 -6.06
N MET A 44 -1.13 7.31 -5.52
CA MET A 44 0.18 6.96 -6.08
C MET A 44 0.06 6.55 -7.55
N ALA A 45 -0.93 5.73 -7.89
CA ALA A 45 -1.15 5.30 -9.27
C ALA A 45 -1.34 6.50 -10.21
N GLU A 46 -1.98 7.57 -9.75
CA GLU A 46 -2.15 8.79 -10.54
C GLU A 46 -0.83 9.49 -10.86
N TYR A 47 0.16 9.39 -9.99
CA TYR A 47 1.47 10.05 -10.15
C TYR A 47 2.53 9.19 -10.83
N ILE A 48 2.29 7.91 -11.03
CA ILE A 48 3.26 7.02 -11.68
C ILE A 48 3.45 7.41 -13.14
N THR A 49 4.71 7.53 -13.56
CA THR A 49 5.09 7.84 -14.94
C THR A 49 6.03 6.81 -15.55
N GLU A 50 6.63 5.91 -14.76
CA GLU A 50 7.63 4.96 -15.23
C GLU A 50 6.99 3.89 -16.13
N GLN A 51 7.28 3.94 -17.42
CA GLN A 51 6.74 3.00 -18.43
C GLN A 51 7.55 1.70 -18.54
N GLY A 52 8.75 1.67 -18.00
CA GLY A 52 9.64 0.50 -18.05
C GLY A 52 9.47 -0.48 -16.90
N ALA A 53 8.45 -0.31 -16.09
CA ALA A 53 8.12 -1.21 -14.97
C ALA A 53 6.88 -2.05 -15.29
N LEU A 54 6.75 -3.15 -14.56
CA LEU A 54 5.55 -3.99 -14.57
C LEU A 54 4.78 -3.72 -13.29
N TYR A 55 3.48 -3.51 -13.40
CA TYR A 55 2.61 -3.21 -12.26
C TYR A 55 1.59 -4.32 -12.05
N VAL A 56 1.41 -4.72 -10.80
CA VAL A 56 0.37 -5.65 -10.36
C VAL A 56 -0.40 -4.98 -9.23
N THR A 57 -1.70 -5.04 -9.26
CA THR A 57 -2.54 -4.44 -8.21
C THR A 57 -3.77 -5.30 -7.94
N ASN A 58 -4.23 -5.27 -6.69
CA ASN A 58 -5.51 -5.81 -6.28
C ASN A 58 -6.57 -4.70 -6.11
N GLY A 59 -6.27 -3.49 -6.55
CA GLY A 59 -7.19 -2.36 -6.52
C GLY A 59 -7.85 -2.16 -7.87
N PHE A 60 -9.18 -2.23 -7.91
CA PHE A 60 -9.92 -2.07 -9.15
C PHE A 60 -9.67 -0.69 -9.78
N ASP A 61 -9.74 0.36 -8.97
CA ASP A 61 -9.55 1.72 -9.45
C ASP A 61 -8.10 2.01 -9.85
N ALA A 62 -7.15 1.53 -9.06
CA ALA A 62 -5.73 1.67 -9.39
C ALA A 62 -5.40 1.01 -10.74
N ALA A 63 -5.95 -0.17 -11.01
CA ALA A 63 -5.76 -0.85 -12.29
C ALA A 63 -6.27 -0.02 -13.46
N GLN A 64 -7.46 0.58 -13.31
CA GLN A 64 -8.03 1.46 -14.33
C GLN A 64 -7.14 2.67 -14.60
N ILE A 65 -6.67 3.34 -13.55
CA ILE A 65 -5.80 4.52 -13.65
C ILE A 65 -4.54 4.16 -14.44
N LEU A 66 -3.86 3.09 -14.04
CA LEU A 66 -2.61 2.66 -14.67
C LEU A 66 -2.81 2.25 -16.14
N ALA A 67 -3.88 1.51 -16.42
CA ALA A 67 -4.19 1.07 -17.78
C ALA A 67 -4.47 2.25 -18.70
N LYS A 68 -5.22 3.25 -18.24
CA LYS A 68 -5.50 4.47 -19.02
C LYS A 68 -4.25 5.29 -19.33
N LYS A 69 -3.22 5.18 -18.50
CA LYS A 69 -1.92 5.82 -18.71
C LYS A 69 -1.04 5.05 -19.70
N GLY A 70 -1.51 3.90 -20.19
CA GLY A 70 -0.74 3.04 -21.10
C GLY A 70 0.34 2.24 -20.41
N LEU A 71 0.29 2.13 -19.08
CA LEU A 71 1.25 1.34 -18.31
C LEU A 71 0.90 -0.14 -18.35
N ARG A 72 1.92 -0.98 -18.21
CA ARG A 72 1.75 -2.44 -18.20
C ARG A 72 1.27 -2.87 -16.82
N VAL A 73 -0.01 -3.20 -16.70
CA VAL A 73 -0.65 -3.52 -15.43
C VAL A 73 -1.45 -4.83 -15.50
N TYR A 74 -1.38 -5.60 -14.41
CA TYR A 74 -2.19 -6.81 -14.18
C TYR A 74 -3.03 -6.61 -12.93
N LEU A 75 -4.32 -6.91 -13.04
CA LEU A 75 -5.23 -6.98 -11.90
C LEU A 75 -5.24 -8.42 -11.38
N THR A 76 -5.15 -8.60 -10.06
CA THR A 76 -4.96 -9.93 -9.47
C THR A 76 -6.12 -10.92 -9.67
N GLY A 77 -7.30 -10.44 -9.85
CA GLY A 77 -8.50 -11.28 -9.71
C GLY A 77 -8.87 -11.51 -8.25
N GLY A 78 -9.95 -12.22 -8.02
CA GLY A 78 -10.50 -12.48 -6.70
C GLY A 78 -11.88 -11.86 -6.52
N ARG A 79 -12.37 -11.87 -5.27
CA ARG A 79 -13.64 -11.27 -4.91
C ARG A 79 -13.49 -9.77 -4.66
N VAL A 80 -14.39 -8.98 -5.21
CA VAL A 80 -14.40 -7.52 -5.02
C VAL A 80 -15.06 -7.18 -3.69
N LYS A 81 -14.33 -6.45 -2.83
CA LYS A 81 -14.88 -5.85 -1.63
C LYS A 81 -15.50 -4.50 -2.00
N ALA A 82 -16.83 -4.40 -1.97
CA ALA A 82 -17.55 -3.24 -2.47
C ALA A 82 -17.15 -1.93 -1.76
N SER A 83 -16.89 -1.98 -0.44
CA SER A 83 -16.58 -0.78 0.35
C SER A 83 -15.23 -0.15 0.01
N THR A 84 -14.28 -0.90 -0.51
CA THR A 84 -12.91 -0.42 -0.78
C THR A 84 -12.46 -0.60 -2.23
N GLY A 85 -13.18 -1.41 -3.02
CA GLY A 85 -12.74 -1.77 -4.37
C GLY A 85 -11.56 -2.74 -4.39
N ALA A 86 -11.21 -3.31 -3.24
CA ALA A 86 -10.12 -4.28 -3.14
C ALA A 86 -10.56 -5.66 -3.62
N LEU A 87 -9.64 -6.35 -4.31
CA LEU A 87 -9.79 -7.76 -4.63
C LEU A 87 -9.08 -8.58 -3.55
N THR A 88 -9.75 -9.63 -3.08
CA THR A 88 -9.24 -10.52 -2.03
C THR A 88 -9.57 -11.97 -2.35
N GLY A 89 -9.12 -12.89 -1.48
CA GLY A 89 -9.43 -14.30 -1.58
C GLY A 89 -8.38 -15.11 -2.31
N ALA A 90 -8.67 -16.40 -2.49
CA ALA A 90 -7.71 -17.38 -2.98
C ALA A 90 -7.13 -17.04 -4.36
N ALA A 91 -7.97 -16.59 -5.30
CA ALA A 91 -7.50 -16.23 -6.65
C ALA A 91 -6.53 -15.06 -6.62
N CYS A 92 -6.79 -14.05 -5.76
CA CYS A 92 -5.88 -12.92 -5.56
C CYS A 92 -4.53 -13.39 -5.02
N VAL A 93 -4.53 -14.15 -3.95
CA VAL A 93 -3.32 -14.65 -3.28
C VAL A 93 -2.51 -15.55 -4.21
N GLU A 94 -3.15 -16.46 -4.93
CA GLU A 94 -2.46 -17.34 -5.88
C GLU A 94 -1.79 -16.55 -7.00
N THR A 95 -2.43 -15.50 -7.50
CA THR A 95 -1.81 -14.62 -8.49
C THR A 95 -0.54 -13.98 -7.92
N LEU A 96 -0.60 -13.43 -6.70
CA LEU A 96 0.54 -12.78 -6.08
C LEU A 96 1.72 -13.73 -5.87
N LYS A 97 1.45 -14.99 -5.53
CA LYS A 97 2.50 -15.98 -5.30
C LYS A 97 3.34 -16.29 -6.55
N ASN A 98 2.83 -15.99 -7.73
CA ASN A 98 3.53 -16.22 -8.99
C ASN A 98 4.44 -15.06 -9.41
N PHE A 99 4.38 -13.92 -8.72
CA PHE A 99 5.23 -12.78 -9.01
C PHE A 99 6.38 -12.68 -8.03
N ASN A 100 7.48 -12.09 -8.49
CA ASN A 100 8.60 -11.70 -7.65
C ASN A 100 8.73 -10.18 -7.75
N PHE A 101 8.24 -9.47 -6.74
CA PHE A 101 8.21 -8.03 -6.76
C PHE A 101 9.55 -7.45 -6.30
N THR A 102 10.03 -6.42 -6.99
CA THR A 102 11.14 -5.61 -6.48
C THR A 102 10.64 -4.68 -5.37
N LYS A 103 9.43 -4.15 -5.53
CA LYS A 103 8.80 -3.24 -4.57
C LYS A 103 7.31 -3.55 -4.42
N ALA A 104 6.84 -3.52 -3.18
CA ALA A 104 5.43 -3.49 -2.87
C ALA A 104 5.09 -2.18 -2.16
N PHE A 105 3.96 -1.59 -2.50
CA PHE A 105 3.43 -0.39 -1.84
C PHE A 105 2.10 -0.75 -1.22
N LEU A 106 2.06 -0.76 0.12
CA LEU A 106 0.90 -1.19 0.89
C LEU A 106 0.31 -0.03 1.67
N GLY A 107 -1.02 -0.03 1.80
CA GLY A 107 -1.70 0.79 2.79
C GLY A 107 -1.77 0.09 4.14
N THR A 108 -2.11 0.82 5.18
CA THR A 108 -2.34 0.29 6.51
C THR A 108 -3.40 1.11 7.24
N ASN A 109 -4.10 0.50 8.17
CA ASN A 109 -5.04 1.21 9.04
C ASN A 109 -4.40 1.61 10.36
N GLY A 110 -3.35 0.91 10.78
CA GLY A 110 -2.63 1.24 12.00
C GLY A 110 -1.19 0.78 11.97
N VAL A 111 -0.36 1.50 12.73
CA VAL A 111 1.06 1.20 12.96
C VAL A 111 1.29 1.27 14.45
N SER A 112 1.81 0.20 15.05
CA SER A 112 2.07 0.12 16.48
C SER A 112 3.43 -0.51 16.72
N VAL A 113 4.13 -0.04 17.76
CA VAL A 113 5.42 -0.60 18.15
C VAL A 113 5.30 -2.09 18.49
N ASN A 114 4.23 -2.46 19.19
CA ASN A 114 4.04 -3.83 19.65
C ASN A 114 3.34 -4.73 18.62
N ASP A 115 2.38 -4.17 17.89
CA ASP A 115 1.49 -4.98 17.02
C ASP A 115 1.83 -4.89 15.54
N GLY A 116 2.76 -4.00 15.17
CA GLY A 116 3.19 -3.83 13.80
C GLY A 116 2.17 -3.12 12.93
N LEU A 117 2.07 -3.54 11.67
CA LEU A 117 1.18 -2.97 10.65
C LEU A 117 -0.12 -3.75 10.67
N THR A 118 -1.24 -3.05 10.82
CA THR A 118 -2.54 -3.71 11.07
C THR A 118 -3.65 -3.19 10.16
N THR A 119 -4.63 -4.04 9.92
CA THR A 119 -5.83 -3.77 9.13
C THR A 119 -7.01 -4.51 9.76
N PRO A 120 -8.26 -4.04 9.61
CA PRO A 120 -9.40 -4.71 10.26
C PRO A 120 -9.83 -6.02 9.61
N ASP A 121 -9.55 -6.22 8.33
CA ASP A 121 -10.07 -7.34 7.54
C ASP A 121 -8.99 -8.42 7.35
N ALA A 122 -9.30 -9.66 7.78
CA ALA A 122 -8.35 -10.77 7.69
C ALA A 122 -8.01 -11.15 6.24
N GLU A 123 -8.96 -11.06 5.32
CA GLU A 123 -8.69 -11.37 3.92
C GLU A 123 -7.77 -10.33 3.27
N GLU A 124 -7.98 -9.04 3.57
CA GLU A 124 -7.08 -7.99 3.12
C GLU A 124 -5.70 -8.10 3.77
N ALA A 125 -5.64 -8.47 5.05
CA ALA A 125 -4.37 -8.73 5.74
C ALA A 125 -3.58 -9.85 5.05
N TYR A 126 -4.25 -10.90 4.62
CA TYR A 126 -3.60 -12.02 3.93
C TYR A 126 -3.00 -11.59 2.60
N VAL A 127 -3.73 -10.76 1.83
CA VAL A 127 -3.21 -10.19 0.57
C VAL A 127 -1.97 -9.34 0.84
N LYS A 128 -2.03 -8.42 1.80
CA LYS A 128 -0.91 -7.54 2.16
C LYS A 128 0.31 -8.36 2.60
N ARG A 129 0.12 -9.35 3.45
CA ARG A 129 1.20 -10.24 3.92
C ARG A 129 1.84 -10.98 2.77
N THR A 130 1.02 -11.55 1.88
CA THR A 130 1.53 -12.29 0.71
C THR A 130 2.35 -11.39 -0.20
N ALA A 131 1.86 -10.19 -0.49
CA ALA A 131 2.60 -9.22 -1.31
C ALA A 131 3.94 -8.85 -0.66
N ALA A 132 3.95 -8.60 0.65
CA ALA A 132 5.18 -8.29 1.39
C ALA A 132 6.19 -9.43 1.32
N GLU A 133 5.74 -10.66 1.55
CA GLU A 133 6.59 -11.85 1.49
C GLU A 133 7.19 -12.10 0.11
N LYS A 134 6.50 -11.66 -0.95
CA LYS A 134 6.94 -11.82 -2.33
C LYS A 134 7.73 -10.61 -2.85
N SER A 135 8.04 -9.64 -2.00
CA SER A 135 8.71 -8.40 -2.40
C SER A 135 10.10 -8.28 -1.80
N TYR A 136 11.03 -7.73 -2.58
CA TYR A 136 12.38 -7.42 -2.09
C TYR A 136 12.33 -6.27 -1.08
N ILE A 137 11.61 -5.19 -1.41
CA ILE A 137 11.38 -4.06 -0.51
C ILE A 137 9.87 -3.84 -0.41
N THR A 138 9.38 -3.71 0.83
CA THR A 138 8.00 -3.36 1.11
C THR A 138 7.94 -1.95 1.70
N TYR A 139 7.19 -1.07 1.03
CA TYR A 139 6.88 0.27 1.52
C TYR A 139 5.45 0.28 2.04
N VAL A 140 5.26 0.87 3.21
CA VAL A 140 3.92 1.13 3.76
C VAL A 140 3.68 2.63 3.72
N LEU A 141 2.61 3.02 3.04
CA LEU A 141 2.21 4.42 2.87
C LEU A 141 1.14 4.75 3.90
N CYS A 142 1.43 5.64 4.82
CA CYS A 142 0.46 6.05 5.82
C CYS A 142 0.68 7.48 6.29
N ASP A 143 -0.40 8.20 6.51
CA ASP A 143 -0.32 9.52 7.12
C ASP A 143 -0.07 9.41 8.63
N HIS A 144 0.26 10.55 9.25
CA HIS A 144 0.65 10.61 10.66
C HIS A 144 -0.42 10.09 11.63
N THR A 145 -1.70 10.09 11.23
CA THR A 145 -2.80 9.65 12.11
C THR A 145 -2.82 8.14 12.34
N LYS A 146 -2.07 7.38 11.55
CA LYS A 146 -2.04 5.90 11.64
C LYS A 146 -1.10 5.38 12.72
N PHE A 147 -0.16 6.19 13.21
CA PHE A 147 0.78 5.76 14.25
C PHE A 147 0.09 5.61 15.61
N ASN A 148 0.53 4.60 16.37
CA ASN A 148 -0.02 4.24 17.67
C ASN A 148 -1.50 3.83 17.62
N VAL A 149 -1.91 3.27 16.49
CA VAL A 149 -3.25 2.71 16.25
C VAL A 149 -3.10 1.23 15.93
N THR A 150 -3.93 0.40 16.54
CA THR A 150 -3.96 -1.04 16.29
C THR A 150 -5.34 -1.46 15.81
N ALA A 151 -5.39 -2.05 14.60
CA ALA A 151 -6.58 -2.69 14.07
C ALA A 151 -6.54 -4.20 14.37
N ALA A 152 -7.56 -4.95 13.98
CA ALA A 152 -7.78 -6.32 14.43
C ALA A 152 -6.70 -7.32 13.98
N VAL A 153 -6.08 -7.14 12.80
CA VAL A 153 -5.21 -8.16 12.22
C VAL A 153 -3.87 -7.55 11.81
N THR A 154 -2.78 -8.15 12.31
CA THR A 154 -1.40 -7.78 11.92
C THR A 154 -1.03 -8.47 10.61
N PHE A 155 -0.48 -7.71 9.66
CA PHE A 155 0.00 -8.28 8.40
C PHE A 155 1.52 -8.21 8.22
N ALA A 156 2.22 -7.37 9.00
CA ALA A 156 3.69 -7.28 8.96
C ALA A 156 4.22 -6.67 10.25
N GLU A 157 5.49 -6.97 10.55
CA GLU A 157 6.22 -6.29 11.63
C GLU A 157 6.87 -5.01 11.10
N CYS A 158 7.03 -4.00 11.96
CA CYS A 158 7.65 -2.73 11.57
C CYS A 158 9.04 -2.93 10.94
N ARG A 159 9.85 -3.81 11.50
CA ARG A 159 11.23 -4.06 11.02
C ARG A 159 11.30 -4.61 9.59
N ASN A 160 10.20 -5.15 9.07
CA ASN A 160 10.18 -5.78 7.75
C ASN A 160 9.68 -4.85 6.64
N VAL A 161 9.36 -3.60 6.98
CA VAL A 161 8.85 -2.62 6.01
C VAL A 161 9.59 -1.31 6.14
N CYS A 162 9.58 -0.51 5.08
CA CYS A 162 9.96 0.90 5.12
C CYS A 162 8.67 1.72 5.13
N ILE A 163 8.60 2.73 5.98
CA ILE A 163 7.40 3.56 6.11
C ILE A 163 7.61 4.89 5.41
N ILE A 164 6.64 5.28 4.59
CA ILE A 164 6.59 6.62 3.98
C ILE A 164 5.39 7.33 4.60
N THR A 165 5.64 8.46 5.26
CA THR A 165 4.63 9.24 5.98
C THR A 165 4.86 10.73 5.77
N ASP A 166 3.86 11.55 6.07
CA ASP A 166 3.99 13.00 6.03
C ASP A 166 4.83 13.52 7.20
N ARG A 167 4.62 12.98 8.39
CA ARG A 167 5.43 13.33 9.58
C ARG A 167 5.41 12.22 10.62
N LEU A 168 6.50 12.11 11.36
CA LEU A 168 6.64 11.15 12.46
C LEU A 168 6.86 11.94 13.76
N SER A 169 5.94 11.80 14.72
CA SER A 169 6.05 12.44 16.04
C SER A 169 6.65 11.52 17.11
N ASP A 170 6.56 10.20 16.91
CA ASP A 170 7.06 9.21 17.86
C ASP A 170 8.37 8.59 17.35
N SER A 171 9.49 8.98 17.97
CA SER A 171 10.82 8.56 17.55
C SER A 171 11.11 7.07 17.70
N ARG A 172 10.28 6.33 18.44
CA ARG A 172 10.48 4.87 18.62
C ARG A 172 10.43 4.12 17.30
N TYR A 173 9.61 4.57 16.35
CA TYR A 173 9.49 3.91 15.03
C TYR A 173 10.78 4.03 14.22
N ALA A 174 11.47 5.15 14.29
CA ALA A 174 12.74 5.34 13.60
C ALA A 174 13.84 4.39 14.09
N LYS A 175 13.70 3.84 15.30
CA LYS A 175 14.61 2.83 15.85
C LYS A 175 14.27 1.42 15.37
N LEU A 176 13.04 1.21 14.91
CA LEU A 176 12.56 -0.11 14.44
C LEU A 176 12.78 -0.31 12.95
N THR A 177 12.67 0.75 12.17
CA THR A 177 12.76 0.68 10.72
C THR A 177 13.10 2.03 10.10
N VAL A 178 13.27 2.03 8.78
CA VAL A 178 13.45 3.26 8.01
C VAL A 178 12.08 3.95 7.88
N VAL A 179 12.01 5.19 8.32
CA VAL A 179 10.82 6.04 8.18
C VAL A 179 11.21 7.25 7.34
N LYS A 180 10.60 7.38 6.17
CA LYS A 180 10.77 8.55 5.32
C LYS A 180 9.64 9.53 5.59
N GLU A 181 9.99 10.71 6.09
CA GLU A 181 9.05 11.82 6.26
C GLU A 181 9.06 12.67 5.00
N VAL A 182 7.89 12.89 4.42
CA VAL A 182 7.73 13.68 3.20
C VAL A 182 7.10 15.02 3.58
N SER A 183 7.85 16.08 3.41
CA SER A 183 7.35 17.43 3.65
C SER A 183 7.30 18.21 2.33
N GLN A 184 6.57 19.31 2.37
CA GLN A 184 6.53 20.22 1.24
C GLN A 184 7.88 20.89 1.02
#